data_28958b36e190c2a5ae8a95f0001bdb70
#
_entry.id   28958b36e190c2a5ae8a95f0001bdb70
#
_cell.length_a   1.000
_cell.length_b   1.000
_cell.length_c   1.000
_cell.angle_alpha   90.00
_cell.angle_beta   90.00
_cell.angle_gamma   90.00
#
_symmetry.space_group_name_H-M   'P 1'
#
loop_
_entity.id
_entity.type
_entity.pdbx_description
1 polymer ?
#
loop_
_entity_poly.entity_id
_entity_poly.type
_entity_poly.pdbx_seq_one_letter_code
_entity_poly.pdbx_strand_id
1 'polypeptide(L)'
;TQPKQSQSIEDRDKTVKQPSSKVHKIGNTKTDKTVKTNQKKQTSLTSPRVVKSKQTKHINQLTAQAQYKNQYPVVFVHGFVGLVGEDAFSMYPNYWGGTKYNVKQELTKLGYRVHEANVGAFSSNYDRAVELYYYIKGGRVDYGAAHAAKYGHKRYGRTYEGIMPDWEPGKKIHLVGHSMGGQTIRLMEHFLRNGNQEEIDYQRQYGGTVSDLFKGGQDKMVSTITTLAVSYTHLRAHETK
;
A
#
# COMPACT_ATOMS: atom_id res chain seq x y z
N THR A 1 46.75 -2.03 -30.60
CA THR A 1 46.85 -2.33 -29.18
C THR A 1 45.49 -2.81 -28.70
N GLN A 2 45.38 -4.13 -28.49
CA GLN A 2 44.15 -4.79 -28.06
C GLN A 2 43.90 -4.60 -26.56
N PRO A 3 42.64 -4.57 -26.07
CA PRO A 3 42.32 -4.59 -24.65
C PRO A 3 42.29 -6.01 -24.10
N LYS A 4 42.79 -6.12 -22.87
CA LYS A 4 42.91 -7.37 -22.09
C LYS A 4 41.55 -7.92 -21.64
N GLN A 5 41.39 -9.23 -21.76
CA GLN A 5 40.35 -10.07 -21.21
C GLN A 5 40.30 -9.97 -19.68
N SER A 6 39.10 -9.83 -19.12
CA SER A 6 38.84 -10.03 -17.70
C SER A 6 38.46 -11.47 -17.42
N GLN A 7 39.19 -12.08 -16.45
CA GLN A 7 38.98 -13.42 -15.94
C GLN A 7 37.74 -13.52 -15.08
N SER A 8 37.04 -14.64 -15.28
CA SER A 8 35.93 -15.14 -14.46
C SER A 8 36.46 -15.58 -13.06
N ILE A 9 35.74 -15.22 -12.03
CA ILE A 9 35.91 -15.77 -10.68
C ILE A 9 34.80 -16.79 -10.43
N GLU A 10 35.22 -18.04 -10.35
CA GLU A 10 34.43 -19.20 -9.95
C GLU A 10 34.10 -19.23 -8.46
N ASP A 11 32.92 -19.76 -8.19
CA ASP A 11 32.36 -20.40 -7.00
C ASP A 11 33.26 -20.62 -5.79
N ARG A 12 32.78 -20.15 -4.64
CA ARG A 12 33.04 -20.81 -3.34
C ARG A 12 31.74 -20.99 -2.57
N ASP A 13 31.21 -22.20 -2.71
CA ASP A 13 30.23 -22.82 -1.82
C ASP A 13 30.84 -22.94 -0.40
N LYS A 14 30.14 -22.37 0.60
CA LYS A 14 30.37 -22.66 2.02
C LYS A 14 29.06 -22.96 2.71
N THR A 15 28.76 -24.23 2.78
CA THR A 15 27.86 -24.93 3.70
C THR A 15 27.95 -24.37 5.13
N VAL A 16 26.91 -23.75 5.63
CA VAL A 16 26.73 -23.44 7.06
C VAL A 16 25.79 -24.48 7.67
N LYS A 17 26.32 -25.25 8.61
CA LYS A 17 25.62 -26.26 9.42
C LYS A 17 24.65 -25.57 10.40
N GLN A 18 23.42 -26.04 10.45
CA GLN A 18 22.45 -25.74 11.52
C GLN A 18 22.83 -26.45 12.83
N PRO A 19 22.63 -25.83 14.00
CA PRO A 19 22.62 -26.53 15.28
C PRO A 19 21.24 -27.05 15.62
N SER A 20 21.15 -28.33 15.91
CA SER A 20 19.99 -29.05 16.43
C SER A 20 19.66 -28.63 17.86
N SER A 21 18.44 -28.21 18.13
CA SER A 21 17.92 -28.01 19.48
C SER A 21 17.20 -29.25 20.00
N LYS A 22 17.69 -29.75 21.14
CA LYS A 22 17.16 -30.87 21.88
C LYS A 22 15.79 -30.54 22.52
N VAL A 23 14.85 -31.46 22.31
CA VAL A 23 13.55 -31.47 22.99
C VAL A 23 13.78 -32.09 24.39
N HIS A 24 13.42 -31.34 25.43
CA HIS A 24 13.28 -31.90 26.78
C HIS A 24 11.78 -32.17 27.05
N LYS A 25 11.51 -33.48 27.22
CA LYS A 25 10.26 -33.97 27.83
C LYS A 25 10.37 -33.81 29.34
N ILE A 26 9.38 -33.18 29.96
CA ILE A 26 9.15 -33.30 31.42
C ILE A 26 7.72 -33.80 31.63
N GLY A 27 7.68 -34.78 32.50
CA GLY A 27 6.67 -35.75 32.74
C GLY A 27 5.44 -35.25 33.54
N ASN A 28 4.43 -36.11 33.43
CA ASN A 28 3.17 -36.11 34.18
C ASN A 28 3.39 -36.30 35.68
N THR A 29 2.70 -35.51 36.46
CA THR A 29 2.31 -35.89 37.82
C THR A 29 0.84 -35.61 38.06
N LYS A 30 0.11 -36.69 38.29
CA LYS A 30 -1.25 -36.71 38.82
C LYS A 30 -1.22 -36.32 40.29
N THR A 31 -2.12 -35.48 40.74
CA THR A 31 -2.69 -35.56 42.10
C THR A 31 -4.15 -35.18 42.11
N ASP A 32 -4.89 -36.15 42.49
CA ASP A 32 -6.29 -36.19 42.84
C ASP A 32 -6.56 -35.47 44.16
N LYS A 33 -7.56 -34.60 44.27
CA LYS A 33 -8.28 -34.33 45.53
C LYS A 33 -9.63 -33.69 45.26
N THR A 34 -10.64 -34.51 45.42
CA THR A 34 -12.04 -34.20 45.74
C THR A 34 -12.21 -33.20 46.86
N VAL A 35 -13.06 -32.19 46.72
CA VAL A 35 -13.90 -31.65 47.81
C VAL A 35 -15.03 -30.76 47.30
N LYS A 36 -16.26 -31.25 47.53
CA LYS A 36 -17.53 -30.61 48.00
C LYS A 36 -18.23 -29.53 47.17
N THR A 37 -19.39 -29.98 46.74
CA THR A 37 -20.67 -29.30 46.51
C THR A 37 -20.94 -28.11 47.44
N ASN A 38 -21.30 -26.96 46.84
CA ASN A 38 -22.23 -26.02 47.46
C ASN A 38 -23.13 -25.41 46.37
N GLN A 39 -24.38 -25.81 46.41
CA GLN A 39 -25.50 -25.14 45.73
C GLN A 39 -25.70 -23.76 46.37
N LYS A 40 -25.82 -22.71 45.55
CA LYS A 40 -26.89 -21.72 45.72
C LYS A 40 -26.83 -20.62 44.66
N LYS A 41 -28.03 -20.35 44.19
CA LYS A 41 -28.60 -19.16 43.52
C LYS A 41 -28.51 -19.07 42.00
N GLN A 42 -29.61 -19.54 41.41
CA GLN A 42 -30.17 -19.00 40.18
C GLN A 42 -30.26 -17.48 40.25
N THR A 43 -29.56 -16.81 39.35
CA THR A 43 -29.87 -15.44 38.98
C THR A 43 -30.37 -15.48 37.54
N SER A 44 -31.55 -14.96 37.36
CA SER A 44 -32.36 -14.89 36.16
C SER A 44 -31.57 -14.39 34.95
N LEU A 45 -31.62 -15.16 33.89
CA LEU A 45 -31.25 -14.77 32.52
C LEU A 45 -32.10 -13.56 32.08
N THR A 46 -31.51 -12.38 32.08
CA THR A 46 -32.09 -11.22 31.43
C THR A 46 -32.03 -11.38 29.93
N SER A 47 -33.19 -11.23 29.35
CA SER A 47 -33.62 -11.43 27.98
C SER A 47 -32.69 -10.85 26.88
N PRO A 48 -32.58 -11.55 25.73
CA PRO A 48 -31.78 -11.13 24.57
C PRO A 48 -32.34 -9.91 23.80
N ARG A 49 -33.35 -9.21 24.33
CA ARG A 49 -34.13 -8.19 23.59
C ARG A 49 -33.42 -6.85 23.40
N VAL A 50 -32.42 -6.53 24.22
CA VAL A 50 -31.74 -5.20 24.18
C VAL A 50 -30.62 -5.15 23.15
N VAL A 51 -30.02 -6.29 22.82
CA VAL A 51 -28.90 -6.30 21.84
C VAL A 51 -29.40 -6.15 20.39
N LYS A 52 -30.57 -6.68 20.07
CA LYS A 52 -31.18 -6.56 18.74
C LYS A 52 -31.56 -5.11 18.38
N SER A 53 -31.97 -4.28 19.33
CA SER A 53 -32.38 -2.91 19.03
C SER A 53 -31.21 -1.96 18.71
N LYS A 54 -30.04 -2.18 19.30
CA LYS A 54 -28.83 -1.38 19.00
C LYS A 54 -28.23 -1.74 17.64
N GLN A 55 -28.24 -3.04 17.32
CA GLN A 55 -27.73 -3.51 16.02
C GLN A 55 -28.62 -3.07 14.86
N THR A 56 -29.93 -3.11 15.02
CA THR A 56 -30.89 -2.66 13.99
C THR A 56 -30.81 -1.13 13.77
N LYS A 57 -30.61 -0.35 14.82
CA LYS A 57 -30.40 1.12 14.69
C LYS A 57 -29.11 1.45 13.95
N HIS A 58 -28.04 0.71 14.19
CA HIS A 58 -26.76 0.91 13.51
C HIS A 58 -26.83 0.53 12.02
N ILE A 59 -27.52 -0.55 11.68
CA ILE A 59 -27.77 -0.97 10.29
C ILE A 59 -28.64 0.06 9.57
N ASN A 60 -29.69 0.58 10.23
CA ASN A 60 -30.56 1.60 9.64
C ASN A 60 -29.85 2.95 9.46
N GLN A 61 -28.90 3.33 10.31
CA GLN A 61 -28.05 4.48 10.11
C GLN A 61 -27.08 4.30 8.93
N LEU A 62 -26.52 3.10 8.77
CA LEU A 62 -25.65 2.78 7.63
C LEU A 62 -26.43 2.78 6.30
N THR A 63 -27.68 2.30 6.31
CA THR A 63 -28.55 2.34 5.11
C THR A 63 -29.05 3.75 4.79
N ALA A 64 -29.30 4.60 5.77
CA ALA A 64 -29.65 6.00 5.53
C ALA A 64 -28.47 6.80 4.98
N GLN A 65 -27.24 6.47 5.36
CA GLN A 65 -26.02 7.08 4.79
C GLN A 65 -25.71 6.59 3.37
N ALA A 66 -26.31 5.49 2.90
CA ALA A 66 -26.17 5.02 1.53
C ALA A 66 -26.71 6.01 0.48
N GLN A 67 -27.53 6.94 0.88
CA GLN A 67 -28.08 8.01 0.04
C GLN A 67 -27.00 9.05 -0.38
N TYR A 68 -25.89 9.14 0.36
CA TYR A 68 -24.76 10.04 0.09
C TYR A 68 -23.49 9.29 -0.29
N LYS A 69 -23.64 8.20 -1.03
CA LYS A 69 -22.54 7.34 -1.42
C LYS A 69 -21.49 8.08 -2.27
N ASN A 70 -20.25 7.98 -1.85
CA ASN A 70 -19.13 8.49 -2.64
C ASN A 70 -19.10 7.84 -4.03
N GLN A 71 -19.00 8.65 -5.07
CA GLN A 71 -18.95 8.23 -6.47
C GLN A 71 -17.53 8.12 -7.01
N TYR A 72 -16.54 8.70 -6.33
CA TYR A 72 -15.16 8.66 -6.77
C TYR A 72 -14.48 7.36 -6.36
N PRO A 73 -13.59 6.79 -7.20
CA PRO A 73 -12.77 5.66 -6.80
C PRO A 73 -11.91 5.97 -5.58
N VAL A 74 -11.70 4.97 -4.73
CA VAL A 74 -10.79 5.03 -3.58
C VAL A 74 -9.60 4.14 -3.89
N VAL A 75 -8.40 4.71 -3.84
CA VAL A 75 -7.14 3.99 -4.08
C VAL A 75 -6.35 3.91 -2.79
N PHE A 76 -6.15 2.69 -2.32
CA PHE A 76 -5.35 2.37 -1.15
C PHE A 76 -3.89 2.16 -1.56
N VAL A 77 -2.96 2.79 -0.86
CA VAL A 77 -1.51 2.73 -1.14
C VAL A 77 -0.77 2.23 0.10
N HIS A 78 -0.18 1.05 -0.01
CA HIS A 78 0.55 0.38 1.07
C HIS A 78 1.86 1.11 1.43
N GLY A 79 2.41 0.81 2.60
CA GLY A 79 3.71 1.30 3.06
C GLY A 79 4.90 0.52 2.53
N PHE A 80 6.06 0.72 3.16
CA PHE A 80 7.28 -0.03 2.89
C PHE A 80 7.06 -1.53 3.16
N VAL A 81 7.63 -2.38 2.30
CA VAL A 81 7.45 -3.86 2.34
C VAL A 81 5.99 -4.29 2.22
N GLY A 82 5.09 -3.40 1.77
CA GLY A 82 3.71 -3.78 1.50
C GLY A 82 3.62 -4.58 0.21
N LEU A 83 3.01 -5.75 0.29
CA LEU A 83 2.73 -6.61 -0.85
C LEU A 83 1.22 -6.80 -0.95
N VAL A 84 0.67 -6.53 -2.12
CA VAL A 84 -0.76 -6.59 -2.40
C VAL A 84 -1.03 -7.36 -3.69
N GLY A 85 -2.24 -7.88 -3.85
CA GLY A 85 -2.61 -8.65 -5.04
C GLY A 85 -1.82 -9.95 -5.13
N GLU A 86 -1.25 -10.23 -6.29
CA GLU A 86 -0.47 -11.45 -6.56
C GLU A 86 0.84 -11.53 -5.77
N ASP A 87 1.35 -10.38 -5.33
CA ASP A 87 2.58 -10.30 -4.53
C ASP A 87 2.33 -10.48 -3.02
N ALA A 88 1.07 -10.65 -2.58
CA ALA A 88 0.73 -10.81 -1.18
C ALA A 88 1.29 -12.12 -0.60
N PHE A 89 1.86 -12.06 0.61
CA PHE A 89 2.27 -13.27 1.32
C PHE A 89 1.07 -14.10 1.78
N SER A 90 1.17 -15.41 1.68
CA SER A 90 0.14 -16.34 2.17
C SER A 90 -0.19 -16.17 3.66
N MET A 91 0.77 -15.69 4.46
CA MET A 91 0.61 -15.44 5.89
C MET A 91 -0.15 -14.13 6.19
N TYR A 92 -0.11 -13.16 5.26
CA TYR A 92 -0.83 -11.88 5.33
C TYR A 92 -1.50 -11.61 3.99
N PRO A 93 -2.61 -12.31 3.68
CA PRO A 93 -3.23 -12.25 2.36
C PRO A 93 -3.85 -10.89 2.04
N ASN A 94 -4.12 -10.08 3.06
CA ASN A 94 -4.70 -8.76 2.89
C ASN A 94 -3.87 -7.71 3.63
N TYR A 95 -3.14 -6.88 2.92
CA TYR A 95 -2.47 -5.74 3.53
C TYR A 95 -3.45 -4.86 4.31
N TRP A 96 -4.62 -4.62 3.73
CA TRP A 96 -5.71 -3.85 4.31
C TRP A 96 -6.73 -4.79 4.99
N GLY A 97 -6.44 -5.16 6.24
CA GLY A 97 -7.32 -6.00 7.06
C GLY A 97 -6.68 -7.27 7.62
N GLY A 98 -5.45 -7.61 7.21
CA GLY A 98 -4.68 -8.73 7.74
C GLY A 98 -5.29 -10.10 7.40
N THR A 99 -5.34 -11.00 8.40
CA THR A 99 -5.81 -12.38 8.19
C THR A 99 -7.32 -12.54 8.36
N LYS A 100 -7.99 -11.57 8.98
CA LYS A 100 -9.41 -11.70 9.39
C LYS A 100 -10.38 -10.91 8.55
N TYR A 101 -9.91 -9.91 7.81
CA TYR A 101 -10.78 -8.96 7.13
C TYR A 101 -10.16 -8.53 5.80
N ASN A 102 -10.98 -8.33 4.79
CA ASN A 102 -10.57 -7.78 3.52
C ASN A 102 -11.33 -6.47 3.29
N VAL A 103 -10.68 -5.34 3.60
CA VAL A 103 -11.29 -4.00 3.53
C VAL A 103 -11.79 -3.70 2.12
N LYS A 104 -11.00 -4.02 1.09
CA LYS A 104 -11.39 -3.82 -0.31
C LYS A 104 -12.67 -4.58 -0.64
N GLN A 105 -12.73 -5.85 -0.29
CA GLN A 105 -13.89 -6.70 -0.57
C GLN A 105 -15.15 -6.18 0.13
N GLU A 106 -15.05 -5.83 1.40
CA GLU A 106 -16.20 -5.33 2.16
C GLU A 106 -16.71 -4.00 1.64
N LEU A 107 -15.83 -3.06 1.31
CA LEU A 107 -16.23 -1.80 0.71
C LEU A 107 -16.84 -1.99 -0.69
N THR A 108 -16.31 -2.95 -1.46
CA THR A 108 -16.86 -3.28 -2.79
C THR A 108 -18.27 -3.88 -2.67
N LYS A 109 -18.53 -4.74 -1.68
CA LYS A 109 -19.90 -5.27 -1.39
C LYS A 109 -20.88 -4.14 -1.06
N LEU A 110 -20.40 -3.08 -0.41
CA LEU A 110 -21.17 -1.87 -0.16
C LEU A 110 -21.32 -0.98 -1.41
N GLY A 111 -20.70 -1.39 -2.53
CA GLY A 111 -20.79 -0.77 -3.85
C GLY A 111 -19.87 0.44 -4.02
N TYR A 112 -18.80 0.58 -3.23
CA TYR A 112 -17.72 1.53 -3.50
C TYR A 112 -16.75 0.96 -4.54
N ARG A 113 -16.18 1.85 -5.36
CA ARG A 113 -15.07 1.49 -6.26
C ARG A 113 -13.76 1.60 -5.49
N VAL A 114 -13.17 0.47 -5.12
CA VAL A 114 -11.97 0.42 -4.27
C VAL A 114 -10.87 -0.36 -4.96
N HIS A 115 -9.68 0.21 -4.99
CA HIS A 115 -8.48 -0.36 -5.57
C HIS A 115 -7.34 -0.36 -4.56
N GLU A 116 -6.51 -1.38 -4.61
CA GLU A 116 -5.27 -1.49 -3.83
C GLU A 116 -4.11 -1.38 -4.83
N ALA A 117 -3.35 -0.28 -4.72
CA ALA A 117 -2.27 -0.03 -5.65
C ALA A 117 -1.09 -0.97 -5.38
N ASN A 118 -0.67 -1.70 -6.42
CA ASN A 118 0.55 -2.51 -6.40
C ASN A 118 1.70 -1.67 -6.97
N VAL A 119 2.44 -1.00 -6.07
CA VAL A 119 3.65 -0.24 -6.37
C VAL A 119 4.86 -0.90 -5.71
N GLY A 120 6.07 -0.55 -6.12
CA GLY A 120 7.30 -1.17 -5.63
C GLY A 120 7.39 -1.20 -4.11
N ALA A 121 7.44 -2.39 -3.51
CA ALA A 121 7.45 -2.59 -2.06
C ALA A 121 8.73 -2.06 -1.40
N PHE A 122 9.84 -2.05 -2.15
CA PHE A 122 11.17 -1.65 -1.71
C PHE A 122 11.71 -0.44 -2.47
N SER A 123 10.93 0.12 -3.39
CA SER A 123 11.33 1.27 -4.21
C SER A 123 11.37 2.56 -3.41
N SER A 124 12.09 3.55 -3.94
CA SER A 124 12.11 4.91 -3.39
C SER A 124 10.71 5.51 -3.38
N ASN A 125 10.50 6.52 -2.53
CA ASN A 125 9.21 7.22 -2.52
C ASN A 125 8.89 7.88 -3.87
N TYR A 126 9.92 8.37 -4.56
CA TYR A 126 9.81 8.93 -5.91
C TYR A 126 9.29 7.88 -6.91
N ASP A 127 9.97 6.73 -6.99
CA ASP A 127 9.58 5.67 -7.92
C ASP A 127 8.17 5.17 -7.65
N ARG A 128 7.82 5.00 -6.38
CA ARG A 128 6.47 4.61 -5.95
C ARG A 128 5.41 5.63 -6.35
N ALA A 129 5.70 6.93 -6.24
CA ALA A 129 4.78 7.98 -6.65
C ALA A 129 4.55 7.98 -8.17
N VAL A 130 5.61 7.76 -8.94
CA VAL A 130 5.53 7.61 -10.40
C VAL A 130 4.75 6.34 -10.78
N GLU A 131 5.08 5.20 -10.16
CA GLU A 131 4.35 3.95 -10.40
C GLU A 131 2.87 4.07 -10.05
N LEU A 132 2.52 4.77 -8.98
CA LEU A 132 1.13 5.01 -8.57
C LEU A 132 0.35 5.78 -9.64
N TYR A 133 0.97 6.80 -10.25
CA TYR A 133 0.36 7.52 -11.36
C TYR A 133 0.02 6.56 -12.51
N TYR A 134 0.97 5.72 -12.93
CA TYR A 134 0.75 4.77 -14.01
C TYR A 134 -0.17 3.62 -13.62
N TYR A 135 -0.19 3.20 -12.35
CA TYR A 135 -1.19 2.26 -11.84
C TYR A 135 -2.62 2.79 -12.05
N ILE A 136 -2.82 4.09 -11.83
CA ILE A 136 -4.14 4.73 -12.02
C ILE A 136 -4.41 5.01 -13.49
N LYS A 137 -3.51 5.69 -14.17
CA LYS A 137 -3.69 6.17 -15.55
C LYS A 137 -3.48 5.10 -16.61
N GLY A 138 -2.63 4.12 -16.32
CA GLY A 138 -2.14 3.15 -17.31
C GLY A 138 -0.92 3.63 -18.06
N GLY A 139 -0.31 2.71 -18.80
CA GLY A 139 0.86 2.95 -19.61
C GLY A 139 2.16 2.43 -19.00
N ARG A 140 3.26 2.60 -19.72
CA ARG A 140 4.59 2.23 -19.26
C ARG A 140 5.14 3.27 -18.31
N VAL A 141 5.58 2.85 -17.14
CA VAL A 141 6.20 3.72 -16.13
C VAL A 141 7.40 4.45 -16.74
N ASP A 142 7.39 5.77 -16.69
CA ASP A 142 8.48 6.65 -17.05
C ASP A 142 8.94 7.41 -15.79
N TYR A 143 10.04 6.96 -15.19
CA TYR A 143 10.59 7.56 -13.98
C TYR A 143 11.22 8.94 -14.21
N GLY A 144 11.34 9.35 -15.48
CA GLY A 144 11.97 10.57 -15.88
C GLY A 144 13.42 10.39 -16.33
N ALA A 145 13.85 11.21 -17.28
CA ALA A 145 15.18 11.13 -17.86
C ALA A 145 16.25 11.73 -16.92
N ALA A 146 15.94 12.86 -16.25
CA ALA A 146 16.82 13.47 -15.27
C ALA A 146 17.03 12.56 -14.06
N HIS A 147 15.93 12.00 -13.51
CA HIS A 147 15.98 11.09 -12.38
C HIS A 147 16.79 9.83 -12.71
N ALA A 148 16.54 9.20 -13.86
CA ALA A 148 17.29 8.03 -14.30
C ALA A 148 18.81 8.32 -14.47
N ALA A 149 19.15 9.46 -15.05
CA ALA A 149 20.55 9.89 -15.22
C ALA A 149 21.22 10.17 -13.86
N LYS A 150 20.50 10.82 -12.94
CA LYS A 150 21.03 11.23 -11.62
C LYS A 150 21.30 10.03 -10.71
N TYR A 151 20.45 9.02 -10.74
CA TYR A 151 20.52 7.88 -9.83
C TYR A 151 21.01 6.58 -10.49
N GLY A 152 21.28 6.58 -11.79
CA GLY A 152 21.90 5.46 -12.51
C GLY A 152 21.00 4.26 -12.70
N HIS A 153 19.70 4.43 -12.78
CA HIS A 153 18.77 3.35 -13.06
C HIS A 153 18.02 3.53 -14.39
N LYS A 154 17.23 2.51 -14.76
CA LYS A 154 16.46 2.54 -16.01
C LYS A 154 15.37 3.60 -15.94
N ARG A 155 15.24 4.43 -17.01
CA ARG A 155 14.16 5.39 -17.14
C ARG A 155 12.77 4.76 -17.16
N TYR A 156 12.62 3.61 -17.81
CA TYR A 156 11.33 2.98 -18.00
C TYR A 156 11.19 1.72 -17.15
N GLY A 157 10.05 1.61 -16.45
CA GLY A 157 9.67 0.47 -15.64
C GLY A 157 8.65 -0.44 -16.34
N ARG A 158 7.84 -1.11 -15.51
CA ARG A 158 6.76 -1.99 -15.96
C ARG A 158 5.61 -1.21 -16.60
N THR A 159 4.72 -1.93 -17.27
CA THR A 159 3.49 -1.37 -17.85
C THR A 159 2.30 -1.74 -16.97
N TYR A 160 1.43 -0.76 -16.71
CA TYR A 160 0.15 -0.94 -16.06
C TYR A 160 -0.99 -0.77 -17.06
N GLU A 161 -2.05 -1.55 -16.89
CA GLU A 161 -3.27 -1.38 -17.71
C GLU A 161 -4.01 -0.08 -17.35
N GLY A 162 -3.93 0.34 -16.09
CA GLY A 162 -4.63 1.48 -15.55
C GLY A 162 -6.02 1.11 -15.03
N ILE A 163 -6.33 1.58 -13.83
CA ILE A 163 -7.68 1.42 -13.24
C ILE A 163 -8.65 2.50 -13.72
N MET A 164 -8.12 3.59 -14.27
CA MET A 164 -8.86 4.74 -14.76
C MET A 164 -8.10 5.42 -15.92
N PRO A 165 -8.06 4.80 -17.12
CA PRO A 165 -7.28 5.33 -18.25
C PRO A 165 -7.72 6.72 -18.71
N ASP A 166 -8.97 7.07 -18.44
CA ASP A 166 -9.58 8.39 -18.71
C ASP A 166 -9.42 9.39 -17.56
N TRP A 167 -8.50 9.11 -16.61
CA TRP A 167 -8.21 10.00 -15.49
C TRP A 167 -7.60 11.32 -15.97
N GLU A 168 -8.29 12.41 -15.72
CA GLU A 168 -7.99 13.76 -16.19
C GLU A 168 -8.56 14.82 -15.23
N PRO A 169 -8.18 16.10 -15.33
CA PRO A 169 -8.72 17.15 -14.50
C PRO A 169 -10.25 17.16 -14.51
N GLY A 170 -10.83 17.09 -13.30
CA GLY A 170 -12.28 16.96 -13.08
C GLY A 170 -12.76 15.55 -12.76
N LYS A 171 -12.06 14.50 -13.19
CA LYS A 171 -12.31 13.11 -12.81
C LYS A 171 -11.48 12.79 -11.55
N LYS A 172 -12.11 12.87 -10.39
CA LYS A 172 -11.43 12.83 -9.10
C LYS A 172 -11.35 11.41 -8.53
N ILE A 173 -10.32 11.19 -7.68
CA ILE A 173 -10.15 9.99 -6.87
C ILE A 173 -9.91 10.37 -5.42
N HIS A 174 -10.14 9.42 -4.51
CA HIS A 174 -9.70 9.49 -3.12
C HIS A 174 -8.45 8.64 -2.95
N LEU A 175 -7.45 9.17 -2.25
CA LEU A 175 -6.21 8.46 -1.95
C LEU A 175 -6.13 8.18 -0.46
N VAL A 176 -5.82 6.93 -0.10
CA VAL A 176 -5.61 6.49 1.29
C VAL A 176 -4.25 5.82 1.37
N GLY A 177 -3.31 6.43 2.08
CA GLY A 177 -1.94 5.94 2.20
C GLY A 177 -1.61 5.53 3.63
N HIS A 178 -1.06 4.33 3.80
CA HIS A 178 -0.55 3.86 5.08
C HIS A 178 0.97 3.96 5.12
N SER A 179 1.53 4.43 6.25
CA SER A 179 2.98 4.55 6.47
C SER A 179 3.64 5.32 5.32
N MET A 180 4.67 4.78 4.65
CA MET A 180 5.32 5.37 3.48
C MET A 180 4.33 5.63 2.33
N GLY A 181 3.22 4.87 2.23
CA GLY A 181 2.17 5.12 1.24
C GLY A 181 1.54 6.52 1.37
N GLY A 182 1.46 7.07 2.58
CA GLY A 182 1.01 8.44 2.81
C GLY A 182 1.93 9.50 2.19
N GLN A 183 3.22 9.24 2.18
CA GLN A 183 4.20 10.12 1.51
C GLN A 183 4.15 9.93 -0.01
N THR A 184 4.00 8.68 -0.45
CA THR A 184 3.87 8.34 -1.88
C THR A 184 2.69 9.10 -2.53
N ILE A 185 1.51 9.08 -1.91
CA ILE A 185 0.33 9.77 -2.46
C ILE A 185 0.50 11.30 -2.47
N ARG A 186 1.18 11.86 -1.47
CA ARG A 186 1.45 13.30 -1.41
C ARG A 186 2.43 13.74 -2.48
N LEU A 187 3.48 12.94 -2.72
CA LEU A 187 4.46 13.24 -3.76
C LEU A 187 3.84 13.15 -5.16
N MET A 188 3.02 12.12 -5.42
CA MET A 188 2.30 12.02 -6.69
C MET A 188 1.36 13.23 -6.90
N GLU A 189 0.61 13.64 -5.88
CA GLU A 189 -0.26 14.81 -5.96
C GLU A 189 0.53 16.12 -6.17
N HIS A 190 1.71 16.22 -5.53
CA HIS A 190 2.62 17.33 -5.75
C HIS A 190 3.06 17.40 -7.23
N PHE A 191 3.44 16.28 -7.83
CA PHE A 191 3.82 16.24 -9.24
C PHE A 191 2.65 16.59 -10.16
N LEU A 192 1.45 16.08 -9.90
CA LEU A 192 0.27 16.45 -10.67
C LEU A 192 0.02 17.95 -10.66
N ARG A 193 0.17 18.58 -9.51
CA ARG A 193 -0.11 20.01 -9.32
C ARG A 193 1.03 20.90 -9.83
N ASN A 194 2.25 20.60 -9.42
CA ASN A 194 3.40 21.49 -9.60
C ASN A 194 4.36 21.01 -10.70
N GLY A 195 4.27 19.76 -11.12
CA GLY A 195 5.23 19.16 -12.02
C GLY A 195 6.56 18.78 -11.34
N ASN A 196 7.53 18.45 -12.14
CA ASN A 196 8.90 18.22 -11.73
C ASN A 196 9.85 19.08 -12.59
N GLN A 197 10.38 20.14 -12.01
CA GLN A 197 11.20 21.10 -12.73
C GLN A 197 12.52 20.51 -13.25
N GLU A 198 13.14 19.56 -12.51
CA GLU A 198 14.36 18.87 -12.97
C GLU A 198 14.11 18.12 -14.29
N GLU A 199 12.98 17.44 -14.43
CA GLU A 199 12.62 16.72 -15.65
C GLU A 199 12.32 17.66 -16.81
N ILE A 200 11.64 18.78 -16.53
CA ILE A 200 11.32 19.79 -17.52
C ILE A 200 12.61 20.45 -18.05
N ASP A 201 13.54 20.82 -17.15
CA ASP A 201 14.78 21.47 -17.52
C ASP A 201 15.73 20.51 -18.26
N TYR A 202 15.77 19.24 -17.83
CA TYR A 202 16.51 18.21 -18.53
C TYR A 202 16.03 18.03 -19.97
N GLN A 203 14.71 17.98 -20.17
CA GLN A 203 14.12 17.89 -21.49
C GLN A 203 14.42 19.12 -22.35
N ARG A 204 14.41 20.34 -21.79
CA ARG A 204 14.78 21.55 -22.52
C ARG A 204 16.24 21.52 -22.97
N GLN A 205 17.12 20.99 -22.12
CA GLN A 205 18.56 20.96 -22.39
C GLN A 205 18.95 19.86 -23.37
N TYR A 206 18.37 18.65 -23.22
CA TYR A 206 18.80 17.44 -23.94
C TYR A 206 17.78 16.92 -24.94
N GLY A 207 16.60 17.52 -24.99
CA GLY A 207 15.50 17.04 -25.84
C GLY A 207 14.76 15.81 -25.26
N GLY A 208 13.92 15.21 -26.08
CA GLY A 208 13.12 14.05 -25.70
C GLY A 208 11.73 14.40 -25.14
N THR A 209 11.13 13.46 -24.43
CA THR A 209 9.77 13.58 -23.90
C THR A 209 9.76 13.68 -22.38
N VAL A 210 8.75 14.32 -21.83
CA VAL A 210 8.45 14.38 -20.40
C VAL A 210 7.09 13.74 -20.14
N SER A 211 7.02 12.89 -19.12
CA SER A 211 5.75 12.32 -18.65
C SER A 211 4.76 13.43 -18.29
N ASP A 212 3.47 13.20 -18.59
CA ASP A 212 2.41 14.16 -18.23
C ASP A 212 2.33 14.40 -16.72
N LEU A 213 2.71 13.41 -15.91
CA LEU A 213 2.84 13.56 -14.45
C LEU A 213 3.74 14.75 -14.06
N PHE A 214 4.83 14.96 -14.80
CA PHE A 214 5.84 15.97 -14.48
C PHE A 214 5.56 17.35 -15.06
N LYS A 215 4.50 17.51 -15.85
CA LYS A 215 4.15 18.81 -16.47
C LYS A 215 3.46 19.77 -15.51
N GLY A 216 2.80 19.24 -14.46
CA GLY A 216 2.02 20.05 -13.52
C GLY A 216 0.67 20.52 -14.08
N GLY A 217 -0.01 21.38 -13.33
CA GLY A 217 -1.29 21.98 -13.73
C GLY A 217 -2.50 21.04 -13.64
N GLN A 218 -2.37 19.88 -13.01
CA GLN A 218 -3.41 18.85 -12.91
C GLN A 218 -4.00 18.78 -11.48
N ASP A 219 -4.33 19.93 -10.90
CA ASP A 219 -4.76 20.09 -9.51
C ASP A 219 -6.20 19.59 -9.20
N LYS A 220 -7.00 19.23 -10.21
CA LYS A 220 -8.38 18.76 -10.04
C LYS A 220 -8.57 17.25 -10.21
N MET A 221 -7.50 16.48 -10.06
CA MET A 221 -7.51 15.02 -10.24
C MET A 221 -7.65 14.25 -8.93
N VAL A 222 -7.36 14.87 -7.78
CA VAL A 222 -7.48 14.27 -6.45
C VAL A 222 -8.55 15.00 -5.65
N SER A 223 -9.45 14.23 -5.04
CA SER A 223 -10.52 14.76 -4.18
C SER A 223 -10.06 14.93 -2.75
N THR A 224 -9.51 13.85 -2.17
CA THR A 224 -8.98 13.84 -0.81
C THR A 224 -7.73 12.97 -0.71
N ILE A 225 -6.88 13.33 0.24
CA ILE A 225 -5.75 12.54 0.70
C ILE A 225 -5.98 12.20 2.16
N THR A 226 -6.00 10.91 2.47
CA THR A 226 -6.06 10.39 3.83
C THR A 226 -4.78 9.62 4.13
N THR A 227 -4.12 9.94 5.24
CA THR A 227 -2.89 9.28 5.65
C THR A 227 -3.08 8.58 6.99
N LEU A 228 -2.57 7.35 7.09
CA LEU A 228 -2.65 6.50 8.27
C LEU A 228 -1.24 6.15 8.73
N ALA A 229 -0.93 6.41 10.01
CA ALA A 229 0.35 6.05 10.64
C ALA A 229 1.59 6.48 9.83
N VAL A 230 1.63 7.73 9.37
CA VAL A 230 2.72 8.27 8.55
C VAL A 230 3.80 8.88 9.44
N SER A 231 5.05 8.48 9.21
CA SER A 231 6.22 9.10 9.85
C SER A 231 6.67 10.31 9.06
N TYR A 232 6.54 11.51 9.62
CA TYR A 232 6.94 12.75 8.95
C TYR A 232 8.43 13.08 9.12
N THR A 233 9.11 12.51 10.09
CA THR A 233 10.48 12.87 10.50
C THR A 233 11.58 12.36 9.57
N HIS A 234 11.37 11.24 8.87
CA HIS A 234 12.42 10.64 8.03
C HIS A 234 12.52 11.20 6.61
N LEU A 235 11.55 11.96 6.15
CA LEU A 235 11.48 12.39 4.74
C LEU A 235 12.15 13.73 4.47
N ARG A 236 12.35 14.57 5.48
CA ARG A 236 13.13 15.81 5.33
C ARG A 236 14.62 15.56 5.03
N ALA A 237 15.16 14.41 5.45
CA ALA A 237 16.58 14.11 5.25
C ALA A 237 16.93 13.69 3.80
N HIS A 238 15.96 13.24 3.02
CA HIS A 238 16.17 12.81 1.63
C HIS A 238 15.81 13.86 0.58
N GLU A 239 15.01 14.87 0.96
CA GLU A 239 14.62 15.96 0.06
C GLU A 239 15.62 17.15 0.04
N THR A 240 16.61 17.14 0.95
CA THR A 240 17.56 18.26 1.12
C THR A 240 19.00 17.93 0.75
N LYS A 241 19.25 16.89 -0.04
CA LYS A 241 20.60 16.61 -0.57
C LYS A 241 20.59 16.57 -2.07
#